data_f7c1ff8975c8bda66798e31333a73f1e
#
_entry.id   f7c1ff8975c8bda66798e31333a73f1e
#
_cell.length_a   1.000
_cell.length_b   1.000
_cell.length_c   1.000
_cell.angle_alpha   90.00
_cell.angle_beta   90.00
_cell.angle_gamma   90.00
#
_symmetry.space_group_name_H-M   'P 1'
#
loop_
_entity.id
_entity.type
_entity.pdbx_description
1 polymer ?
#
loop_
_entity_poly.entity_id
_entity_poly.type
_entity_poly.pdbx_seq_one_letter_code
_entity_poly.pdbx_strand_id
1 'polypeptide(L)'
;GGSVIDTTKIVAAGVYCEDVWNVFERTERITKALPIFTVLTLSATASEMNCSAVITNEQEQKKWGTGHPLLFPKVSIIDPSVQNSLPWNQTVNGALDAMAHILEFYFMGTYEETVIAVNEALLNSIIKAVGKLKLKEDDTISRANLAWAATMALNGTSGAGLKGGDWSCHDMEHSISSLYPAVAHGAGLGVLFPAWMEYVVKSNPVQFERFSKNIWQCDELEDATEKFRKTIKTWQGVTKLRDLGVKEEDIELLAKMTTARGNIGRLQELNQKDVENILRSCY
;
A
#
# COMPACT_ATOMS: atom_id res chain seq x y z
N GLY A 1 8.12 -12.33 -1.00
CA GLY A 1 7.37 -11.09 -0.85
C GLY A 1 5.89 -11.29 -1.05
N GLY A 2 5.13 -10.19 -1.02
CA GLY A 2 3.66 -10.19 -1.02
C GLY A 2 3.02 -11.02 -2.11
N SER A 3 3.34 -10.80 -3.37
CA SER A 3 2.72 -11.51 -4.51
C SER A 3 2.87 -13.03 -4.43
N VAL A 4 4.02 -13.55 -3.95
CA VAL A 4 4.20 -14.99 -3.76
C VAL A 4 3.33 -15.50 -2.61
N ILE A 5 3.25 -14.77 -1.50
CA ILE A 5 2.43 -15.15 -0.34
C ILE A 5 0.94 -15.10 -0.72
N ASP A 6 0.50 -14.04 -1.42
CA ASP A 6 -0.87 -13.88 -1.88
C ASP A 6 -1.26 -15.01 -2.84
N THR A 7 -0.39 -15.34 -3.81
CA THR A 7 -0.60 -16.51 -4.69
C THR A 7 -0.72 -17.79 -3.87
N THR A 8 0.16 -17.98 -2.88
CA THR A 8 0.11 -19.19 -2.01
C THR A 8 -1.21 -19.27 -1.22
N LYS A 9 -1.71 -18.13 -0.70
CA LYS A 9 -3.02 -18.05 -0.02
C LYS A 9 -4.16 -18.48 -0.95
N ILE A 10 -4.14 -17.97 -2.18
CA ILE A 10 -5.19 -18.25 -3.15
C ILE A 10 -5.10 -19.69 -3.66
N VAL A 11 -3.91 -20.22 -3.87
CA VAL A 11 -3.72 -21.67 -4.17
C VAL A 11 -4.23 -22.53 -3.02
N ALA A 12 -3.92 -22.17 -1.76
CA ALA A 12 -4.36 -22.92 -0.59
C ALA A 12 -5.89 -22.97 -0.45
N ALA A 13 -6.61 -21.91 -0.82
CA ALA A 13 -8.08 -21.89 -0.87
C ALA A 13 -8.61 -22.57 -2.14
N GLY A 14 -7.98 -22.35 -3.28
CA GLY A 14 -8.39 -22.80 -4.60
C GLY A 14 -8.51 -24.31 -4.75
N VAL A 15 -7.76 -25.07 -3.91
CA VAL A 15 -7.91 -26.55 -3.82
C VAL A 15 -9.35 -26.97 -3.47
N TYR A 16 -10.14 -26.07 -2.88
CA TYR A 16 -11.50 -26.32 -2.43
C TYR A 16 -12.56 -25.49 -3.16
N CYS A 17 -12.17 -24.71 -4.17
CA CYS A 17 -13.06 -23.92 -5.01
C CYS A 17 -13.24 -24.57 -6.39
N GLU A 18 -14.38 -24.35 -7.03
CA GLU A 18 -14.58 -24.74 -8.44
C GLU A 18 -13.77 -23.84 -9.36
N ASP A 19 -13.89 -22.52 -9.16
CA ASP A 19 -13.05 -21.49 -9.79
C ASP A 19 -12.68 -20.46 -8.74
N VAL A 20 -11.40 -20.32 -8.47
CA VAL A 20 -10.90 -19.41 -7.44
C VAL A 20 -11.19 -17.93 -7.76
N TRP A 21 -11.39 -17.57 -9.04
CA TRP A 21 -11.74 -16.22 -9.42
C TRP A 21 -13.13 -15.80 -8.93
N ASN A 22 -14.05 -16.76 -8.77
CA ASN A 22 -15.37 -16.54 -8.18
C ASN A 22 -15.31 -15.93 -6.76
N VAL A 23 -14.22 -16.19 -6.02
CA VAL A 23 -13.99 -15.58 -4.70
C VAL A 23 -13.76 -14.07 -4.82
N PHE A 24 -13.05 -13.62 -5.86
CA PHE A 24 -12.81 -12.20 -6.14
C PHE A 24 -14.05 -11.50 -6.68
N GLU A 25 -14.90 -12.23 -7.41
CA GLU A 25 -16.20 -11.76 -7.90
C GLU A 25 -17.29 -11.79 -6.81
N ARG A 26 -16.99 -12.39 -5.64
CA ARG A 26 -17.91 -12.56 -4.51
C ARG A 26 -19.11 -13.46 -4.83
N THR A 27 -18.99 -14.33 -5.83
CA THR A 27 -19.98 -15.34 -6.20
C THR A 27 -19.76 -16.67 -5.46
N GLU A 28 -18.54 -16.89 -4.97
CA GLU A 28 -18.17 -18.04 -4.12
C GLU A 28 -17.49 -17.56 -2.81
N ARG A 29 -17.55 -18.37 -1.76
CA ARG A 29 -16.93 -18.09 -0.47
C ARG A 29 -15.85 -19.12 -0.14
N ILE A 30 -14.74 -18.66 0.43
CA ILE A 30 -13.72 -19.54 0.97
C ILE A 30 -14.29 -20.27 2.19
N THR A 31 -14.39 -21.60 2.10
CA THR A 31 -14.89 -22.47 3.19
C THR A 31 -13.79 -23.29 3.84
N LYS A 32 -12.68 -23.52 3.12
CA LYS A 32 -11.49 -24.26 3.55
C LYS A 32 -10.24 -23.67 2.90
N ALA A 33 -9.09 -23.86 3.53
CA ALA A 33 -7.78 -23.60 2.93
C ALA A 33 -6.75 -24.58 3.50
N LEU A 34 -5.74 -24.88 2.71
CA LEU A 34 -4.57 -25.62 3.21
C LEU A 34 -3.79 -24.75 4.21
N PRO A 35 -3.05 -25.35 5.18
CA PRO A 35 -2.20 -24.59 6.09
C PRO A 35 -1.06 -23.89 5.33
N ILE A 36 -0.86 -22.62 5.64
CA ILE A 36 0.12 -21.74 4.98
C ILE A 36 1.28 -21.47 5.93
N PHE A 37 2.51 -21.57 5.44
CA PHE A 37 3.74 -21.23 6.14
C PHE A 37 4.55 -20.31 5.28
N THR A 38 5.15 -19.26 5.86
CA THR A 38 5.88 -18.25 5.09
C THR A 38 7.26 -17.98 5.66
N VAL A 39 8.19 -17.62 4.75
CA VAL A 39 9.47 -17.00 5.07
C VAL A 39 9.54 -15.68 4.31
N LEU A 40 9.60 -14.57 5.03
CA LEU A 40 9.50 -13.23 4.45
C LEU A 40 10.83 -12.80 3.83
N THR A 41 10.88 -12.67 2.51
CA THR A 41 12.07 -12.23 1.76
C THR A 41 11.99 -10.80 1.27
N LEU A 42 10.83 -10.13 1.37
CA LEU A 42 10.60 -8.73 1.03
C LEU A 42 9.47 -8.19 1.90
N SER A 43 9.73 -7.13 2.64
CA SER A 43 8.77 -6.47 3.53
C SER A 43 8.01 -5.36 2.80
N ALA A 44 6.69 -5.45 2.74
CA ALA A 44 5.78 -4.51 2.07
C ALA A 44 4.33 -4.68 2.55
N THR A 45 3.65 -5.74 2.08
CA THR A 45 2.21 -5.97 2.14
C THR A 45 1.70 -6.54 3.46
N ALA A 46 2.57 -6.87 4.41
CA ALA A 46 2.23 -7.64 5.62
C ALA A 46 1.46 -8.95 5.35
N SER A 47 1.56 -9.52 4.13
CA SER A 47 0.82 -10.73 3.74
C SER A 47 1.19 -11.94 4.60
N GLU A 48 2.37 -11.95 5.20
CA GLU A 48 2.83 -12.96 6.15
C GLU A 48 2.04 -12.93 7.47
N MET A 49 1.32 -11.83 7.78
CA MET A 49 0.60 -11.66 9.06
C MET A 49 -0.81 -11.08 8.89
N ASN A 50 -1.39 -11.17 7.70
CA ASN A 50 -2.79 -10.83 7.43
C ASN A 50 -3.51 -11.94 6.65
N CYS A 51 -4.81 -11.76 6.42
CA CYS A 51 -5.65 -12.72 5.73
C CYS A 51 -6.08 -12.26 4.32
N SER A 52 -5.49 -11.17 3.83
CA SER A 52 -5.80 -10.63 2.51
C SER A 52 -4.89 -11.20 1.43
N ALA A 53 -5.38 -11.21 0.21
CA ALA A 53 -4.62 -11.54 -0.99
C ALA A 53 -5.12 -10.71 -2.18
N VAL A 54 -4.17 -10.23 -3.00
CA VAL A 54 -4.46 -9.47 -4.23
C VAL A 54 -3.88 -10.22 -5.42
N ILE A 55 -4.72 -10.48 -6.43
CA ILE A 55 -4.33 -11.22 -7.65
C ILE A 55 -4.72 -10.40 -8.88
N THR A 56 -3.88 -10.46 -9.90
CA THR A 56 -4.15 -9.88 -11.21
C THR A 56 -4.69 -10.95 -12.15
N ASN A 57 -5.86 -10.72 -12.73
CA ASN A 57 -6.36 -11.44 -13.89
C ASN A 57 -5.90 -10.68 -15.14
N GLU A 58 -4.85 -11.17 -15.78
CA GLU A 58 -4.24 -10.51 -16.95
C GLU A 58 -5.16 -10.49 -18.16
N GLN A 59 -6.03 -11.51 -18.32
CA GLN A 59 -6.96 -11.60 -19.44
C GLN A 59 -8.03 -10.52 -19.37
N GLU A 60 -8.50 -10.21 -18.16
CA GLU A 60 -9.54 -9.21 -17.93
C GLU A 60 -8.98 -7.85 -17.49
N GLN A 61 -7.67 -7.72 -17.35
CA GLN A 61 -6.99 -6.53 -16.81
C GLN A 61 -7.60 -6.06 -15.48
N LYS A 62 -7.84 -7.02 -14.57
CA LYS A 62 -8.42 -6.78 -13.25
C LYS A 62 -7.41 -7.17 -12.17
N LYS A 63 -7.09 -6.25 -11.25
CA LYS A 63 -6.28 -6.52 -10.06
C LYS A 63 -7.15 -6.32 -8.83
N TRP A 64 -7.61 -7.41 -8.24
CA TRP A 64 -8.59 -7.40 -7.17
C TRP A 64 -8.11 -8.09 -5.91
N GLY A 65 -8.61 -7.59 -4.76
CA GLY A 65 -8.33 -8.15 -3.45
C GLY A 65 -9.50 -8.99 -2.91
N THR A 66 -9.14 -10.00 -2.14
CA THR A 66 -10.05 -10.78 -1.30
C THR A 66 -9.43 -10.99 0.07
N GLY A 67 -10.22 -11.42 1.06
CA GLY A 67 -9.72 -11.72 2.39
C GLY A 67 -10.65 -12.68 3.15
N HIS A 68 -10.05 -13.63 3.86
CA HIS A 68 -10.78 -14.57 4.70
C HIS A 68 -9.89 -15.06 5.85
N PRO A 69 -10.40 -15.26 7.08
CA PRO A 69 -9.59 -15.71 8.22
C PRO A 69 -8.81 -17.03 8.00
N LEU A 70 -9.30 -17.90 7.13
CA LEU A 70 -8.62 -19.14 6.78
C LEU A 70 -7.32 -18.93 5.98
N LEU A 71 -7.10 -17.73 5.43
CA LEU A 71 -5.90 -17.35 4.67
C LEU A 71 -4.76 -16.82 5.55
N PHE A 72 -4.97 -16.67 6.87
CA PHE A 72 -3.86 -16.35 7.76
C PHE A 72 -2.80 -17.44 7.71
N PRO A 73 -1.51 -17.11 7.47
CA PRO A 73 -0.42 -18.05 7.65
C PRO A 73 -0.43 -18.63 9.08
N LYS A 74 -0.17 -19.91 9.22
CA LYS A 74 -0.08 -20.57 10.52
C LYS A 74 1.21 -20.24 11.25
N VAL A 75 2.30 -20.10 10.49
CA VAL A 75 3.61 -19.64 10.98
C VAL A 75 4.24 -18.77 9.91
N SER A 76 4.83 -17.68 10.34
CA SER A 76 5.63 -16.80 9.48
C SER A 76 6.99 -16.53 10.11
N ILE A 77 8.04 -16.74 9.33
CA ILE A 77 9.41 -16.45 9.74
C ILE A 77 9.80 -15.10 9.14
N ILE A 78 10.17 -14.15 9.99
CA ILE A 78 10.65 -12.83 9.63
C ILE A 78 12.11 -12.74 10.06
N ASP A 79 13.01 -13.18 9.19
CA ASP A 79 14.46 -13.04 9.37
C ASP A 79 14.97 -11.92 8.47
N PRO A 80 15.39 -10.76 9.03
CA PRO A 80 15.85 -9.64 8.22
C PRO A 80 17.09 -9.96 7.39
N SER A 81 17.90 -10.94 7.78
CA SER A 81 19.12 -11.31 7.06
C SER A 81 18.85 -11.83 5.65
N VAL A 82 17.71 -12.52 5.44
CA VAL A 82 17.34 -13.02 4.10
C VAL A 82 16.89 -11.90 3.14
N GLN A 83 16.74 -10.67 3.64
CA GLN A 83 16.41 -9.49 2.85
C GLN A 83 17.64 -8.65 2.45
N ASN A 84 18.85 -9.03 2.88
CA ASN A 84 20.08 -8.26 2.61
C ASN A 84 20.45 -8.23 1.11
N SER A 85 19.98 -9.21 0.33
CA SER A 85 20.22 -9.29 -1.12
C SER A 85 19.14 -8.59 -1.97
N LEU A 86 18.15 -7.95 -1.36
CA LEU A 86 17.12 -7.23 -2.09
C LEU A 86 17.72 -6.07 -2.89
N PRO A 87 17.41 -5.92 -4.18
CA PRO A 87 17.73 -4.71 -4.92
C PRO A 87 17.16 -3.46 -4.23
N TRP A 88 17.91 -2.37 -4.28
CA TRP A 88 17.53 -1.13 -3.59
C TRP A 88 16.11 -0.63 -3.94
N ASN A 89 15.76 -0.66 -5.23
CA ASN A 89 14.43 -0.27 -5.68
C ASN A 89 13.31 -1.10 -5.03
N GLN A 90 13.53 -2.39 -4.78
CA GLN A 90 12.55 -3.24 -4.09
C GLN A 90 12.42 -2.88 -2.61
N THR A 91 13.52 -2.48 -1.96
CA THR A 91 13.49 -1.97 -0.59
C THR A 91 12.68 -0.67 -0.51
N VAL A 92 12.89 0.26 -1.44
CA VAL A 92 12.16 1.53 -1.51
C VAL A 92 10.68 1.30 -1.80
N ASN A 93 10.36 0.48 -2.81
CA ASN A 93 8.97 0.18 -3.17
C ASN A 93 8.23 -0.51 -2.01
N GLY A 94 8.87 -1.46 -1.33
CA GLY A 94 8.28 -2.12 -0.15
C GLY A 94 8.04 -1.15 1.02
N ALA A 95 8.95 -0.22 1.24
CA ALA A 95 8.78 0.81 2.27
C ALA A 95 7.63 1.78 1.93
N LEU A 96 7.52 2.21 0.66
CA LEU A 96 6.43 3.08 0.19
C LEU A 96 5.08 2.37 0.30
N ASP A 97 5.01 1.10 -0.03
CA ASP A 97 3.81 0.27 0.14
C ASP A 97 3.40 0.15 1.61
N ALA A 98 4.35 -0.14 2.51
CA ALA A 98 4.09 -0.18 3.94
C ALA A 98 3.63 1.18 4.49
N MET A 99 4.24 2.29 4.06
CA MET A 99 3.77 3.64 4.42
C MET A 99 2.36 3.88 3.91
N ALA A 100 2.06 3.49 2.67
CA ALA A 100 0.74 3.63 2.07
C ALA A 100 -0.33 2.90 2.89
N HIS A 101 -0.10 1.66 3.30
CA HIS A 101 -1.02 0.92 4.16
C HIS A 101 -1.34 1.66 5.48
N ILE A 102 -0.32 2.25 6.11
CA ILE A 102 -0.52 3.05 7.32
C ILE A 102 -1.36 4.31 7.01
N LEU A 103 -1.05 5.00 5.91
CA LEU A 103 -1.71 6.26 5.52
C LEU A 103 -3.18 6.07 5.18
N GLU A 104 -3.56 4.92 4.58
CA GLU A 104 -4.97 4.58 4.34
C GLU A 104 -5.80 4.59 5.63
N PHE A 105 -5.22 4.17 6.74
CA PHE A 105 -5.88 4.21 8.04
C PHE A 105 -5.68 5.55 8.77
N TYR A 106 -4.50 6.13 8.68
CA TYR A 106 -4.10 7.32 9.43
C TYR A 106 -5.06 8.48 9.23
N PHE A 107 -5.42 8.77 7.98
CA PHE A 107 -6.30 9.90 7.65
C PHE A 107 -7.77 9.65 7.97
N MET A 108 -8.16 8.41 8.31
CA MET A 108 -9.49 8.07 8.80
C MET A 108 -9.68 8.35 10.30
N GLY A 109 -8.59 8.62 11.02
CA GLY A 109 -8.63 8.92 12.45
C GLY A 109 -9.28 10.28 12.74
N THR A 110 -9.95 10.35 13.89
CA THR A 110 -10.57 11.59 14.42
C THR A 110 -10.15 11.85 15.86
N TYR A 111 -10.36 10.89 16.75
CA TYR A 111 -10.05 10.97 18.19
C TYR A 111 -9.41 9.67 18.72
N GLU A 112 -9.01 8.77 17.84
CA GLU A 112 -8.40 7.48 18.19
C GLU A 112 -6.88 7.66 18.46
N GLU A 113 -6.53 8.44 19.47
CA GLU A 113 -5.17 8.88 19.78
C GLU A 113 -4.16 7.76 19.83
N THR A 114 -4.50 6.61 20.45
CA THR A 114 -3.55 5.50 20.61
C THR A 114 -3.11 4.93 19.29
N VAL A 115 -4.04 4.60 18.39
CA VAL A 115 -3.71 3.99 17.10
C VAL A 115 -3.04 5.01 16.17
N ILE A 116 -3.45 6.28 16.24
CA ILE A 116 -2.81 7.33 15.44
C ILE A 116 -1.35 7.53 15.89
N ALA A 117 -1.07 7.56 17.19
CA ALA A 117 0.31 7.63 17.70
C ALA A 117 1.14 6.40 17.30
N VAL A 118 0.56 5.20 17.29
CA VAL A 118 1.22 3.99 16.77
C VAL A 118 1.55 4.14 15.29
N ASN A 119 0.61 4.64 14.49
CA ASN A 119 0.81 4.87 13.06
C ASN A 119 1.94 5.88 12.80
N GLU A 120 2.01 6.96 13.58
CA GLU A 120 3.10 7.95 13.52
C GLU A 120 4.46 7.30 13.86
N ALA A 121 4.51 6.46 14.89
CA ALA A 121 5.72 5.74 15.26
C ALA A 121 6.18 4.78 14.15
N LEU A 122 5.26 4.07 13.49
CA LEU A 122 5.55 3.17 12.37
C LEU A 122 6.08 3.95 11.16
N LEU A 123 5.42 5.05 10.75
CA LEU A 123 5.87 5.91 9.65
C LEU A 123 7.28 6.44 9.90
N ASN A 124 7.52 7.00 11.08
CA ASN A 124 8.84 7.51 11.47
C ASN A 124 9.91 6.39 11.51
N SER A 125 9.55 5.18 11.94
CA SER A 125 10.44 4.02 11.95
C SER A 125 10.83 3.60 10.52
N ILE A 126 9.87 3.54 9.60
CA ILE A 126 10.11 3.23 8.18
C ILE A 126 11.04 4.29 7.56
N ILE A 127 10.71 5.58 7.70
CA ILE A 127 11.52 6.68 7.15
C ILE A 127 12.97 6.62 7.65
N LYS A 128 13.14 6.40 8.95
CA LYS A 128 14.46 6.30 9.58
C LYS A 128 15.23 5.06 9.12
N ALA A 129 14.56 3.91 9.02
CA ALA A 129 15.17 2.65 8.59
C ALA A 129 15.66 2.75 7.14
N VAL A 130 14.82 3.23 6.22
CA VAL A 130 15.20 3.41 4.79
C VAL A 130 16.32 4.43 4.65
N GLY A 131 16.29 5.53 5.40
CA GLY A 131 17.37 6.52 5.41
C GLY A 131 18.72 5.91 5.80
N LYS A 132 18.76 4.98 6.77
CA LYS A 132 19.98 4.26 7.16
C LYS A 132 20.38 3.20 6.13
N LEU A 133 19.40 2.43 5.62
CA LEU A 133 19.64 1.42 4.59
C LEU A 133 20.20 2.03 3.31
N LYS A 134 19.84 3.26 2.97
CA LYS A 134 20.44 3.98 1.84
C LYS A 134 21.95 4.18 2.00
N LEU A 135 22.45 4.33 3.23
CA LEU A 135 23.88 4.47 3.53
C LEU A 135 24.57 3.10 3.60
N LYS A 136 23.83 2.08 4.04
CA LYS A 136 24.33 0.70 4.20
C LYS A 136 23.17 -0.28 4.01
N GLU A 137 23.05 -0.82 2.79
CA GLU A 137 21.91 -1.65 2.38
C GLU A 137 21.79 -2.98 3.15
N ASP A 138 22.89 -3.48 3.70
CA ASP A 138 22.99 -4.71 4.50
C ASP A 138 22.95 -4.46 6.03
N ASP A 139 22.53 -3.25 6.47
CA ASP A 139 22.37 -2.98 7.90
C ASP A 139 21.21 -3.79 8.49
N THR A 140 21.55 -4.91 9.12
CA THR A 140 20.57 -5.88 9.65
C THR A 140 19.59 -5.25 10.65
N ILE A 141 20.05 -4.27 11.46
CA ILE A 141 19.18 -3.61 12.45
C ILE A 141 18.13 -2.78 11.73
N SER A 142 18.52 -2.02 10.71
CA SER A 142 17.56 -1.22 9.92
C SER A 142 16.64 -2.11 9.08
N ARG A 143 17.13 -3.24 8.54
CA ARG A 143 16.29 -4.26 7.89
C ARG A 143 15.26 -4.83 8.86
N ALA A 144 15.65 -5.18 10.09
CA ALA A 144 14.75 -5.68 11.12
C ALA A 144 13.65 -4.67 11.47
N ASN A 145 14.02 -3.39 11.67
CA ASN A 145 13.06 -2.34 11.96
C ASN A 145 12.09 -2.09 10.79
N LEU A 146 12.60 -2.07 9.55
CA LEU A 146 11.74 -1.95 8.36
C LEU A 146 10.80 -3.14 8.23
N ALA A 147 11.30 -4.36 8.38
CA ALA A 147 10.50 -5.57 8.27
C ALA A 147 9.36 -5.60 9.30
N TRP A 148 9.68 -5.29 10.56
CA TRP A 148 8.66 -5.31 11.59
C TRP A 148 7.63 -4.18 11.45
N ALA A 149 8.07 -2.96 11.11
CA ALA A 149 7.16 -1.84 10.85
C ALA A 149 6.24 -2.13 9.65
N ALA A 150 6.76 -2.72 8.56
CA ALA A 150 5.96 -3.12 7.41
C ALA A 150 4.94 -4.23 7.75
N THR A 151 5.32 -5.20 8.58
CA THR A 151 4.39 -6.20 9.08
C THR A 151 3.26 -5.57 9.89
N MET A 152 3.58 -4.62 10.79
CA MET A 152 2.59 -3.92 11.61
C MET A 152 1.71 -2.96 10.78
N ALA A 153 2.17 -2.53 9.62
CA ALA A 153 1.43 -1.62 8.75
C ALA A 153 0.08 -2.19 8.28
N LEU A 154 -0.04 -3.52 8.10
CA LEU A 154 -1.29 -4.14 7.61
C LEU A 154 -1.60 -5.49 8.27
N ASN A 155 -1.15 -5.73 9.50
CA ASN A 155 -1.56 -6.91 10.27
C ASN A 155 -2.78 -6.66 11.19
N GLY A 156 -3.42 -5.52 11.05
CA GLY A 156 -4.54 -5.07 11.87
C GLY A 156 -4.16 -4.01 12.93
N THR A 157 -2.86 -3.80 13.20
CA THR A 157 -2.39 -2.83 14.21
C THR A 157 -2.76 -1.40 13.82
N SER A 158 -2.44 -0.99 12.58
CA SER A 158 -2.64 0.37 12.07
C SER A 158 -4.12 0.77 11.94
N GLY A 159 -5.02 -0.20 11.80
CA GLY A 159 -6.46 0.01 11.70
C GLY A 159 -7.24 -0.25 13.00
N ALA A 160 -6.56 -0.61 14.09
CA ALA A 160 -7.22 -1.02 15.33
C ALA A 160 -8.07 0.11 15.94
N GLY A 161 -9.38 -0.15 16.10
CA GLY A 161 -10.34 0.83 16.62
C GLY A 161 -10.88 1.83 15.59
N LEU A 162 -10.32 1.86 14.37
CA LEU A 162 -10.84 2.68 13.28
C LEU A 162 -11.97 1.96 12.52
N LYS A 163 -12.79 2.73 11.82
CA LYS A 163 -13.90 2.18 11.00
C LYS A 163 -13.43 1.57 9.67
N GLY A 164 -12.13 1.44 9.45
CA GLY A 164 -11.46 0.93 8.25
C GLY A 164 -10.57 1.98 7.59
N GLY A 165 -9.89 1.61 6.51
CA GLY A 165 -9.05 2.50 5.70
C GLY A 165 -9.82 3.15 4.55
N ASP A 166 -9.23 4.16 3.90
CA ASP A 166 -9.80 4.86 2.75
C ASP A 166 -9.74 4.00 1.48
N TRP A 167 -8.57 3.49 1.14
CA TRP A 167 -8.23 2.60 0.03
C TRP A 167 -8.27 3.23 -1.37
N SER A 168 -8.60 4.51 -1.51
CA SER A 168 -8.68 5.15 -2.83
C SER A 168 -7.34 5.20 -3.57
N CYS A 169 -6.22 5.40 -2.85
CA CYS A 169 -4.89 5.35 -3.47
C CYS A 169 -4.55 3.94 -3.98
N HIS A 170 -4.90 2.90 -3.22
CA HIS A 170 -4.71 1.52 -3.66
C HIS A 170 -5.59 1.16 -4.86
N ASP A 171 -6.86 1.61 -4.88
CA ASP A 171 -7.76 1.37 -6.01
C ASP A 171 -7.25 2.04 -7.29
N MET A 172 -6.74 3.28 -7.21
CA MET A 172 -6.08 3.96 -8.33
C MET A 172 -4.83 3.22 -8.80
N GLU A 173 -3.98 2.79 -7.87
CA GLU A 173 -2.74 2.06 -8.20
C GLU A 173 -3.04 0.69 -8.82
N HIS A 174 -4.05 -0.01 -8.34
CA HIS A 174 -4.45 -1.30 -8.92
C HIS A 174 -4.85 -1.16 -10.40
N SER A 175 -5.50 -0.06 -10.77
CA SER A 175 -5.81 0.24 -12.18
C SER A 175 -4.54 0.54 -12.97
N ILE A 176 -3.58 1.29 -12.39
CA ILE A 176 -2.29 1.59 -13.04
C ILE A 176 -1.51 0.30 -13.28
N SER A 177 -1.26 -0.50 -12.25
CA SER A 177 -0.45 -1.72 -12.40
C SER A 177 -1.15 -2.84 -13.17
N SER A 178 -2.48 -2.78 -13.30
CA SER A 178 -3.25 -3.65 -14.18
C SER A 178 -3.04 -3.33 -15.67
N LEU A 179 -3.00 -2.04 -16.03
CA LEU A 179 -2.76 -1.58 -17.40
C LEU A 179 -1.26 -1.54 -17.73
N TYR A 180 -0.43 -1.26 -16.73
CA TYR A 180 1.03 -1.14 -16.82
C TYR A 180 1.74 -2.12 -15.89
N PRO A 181 1.82 -3.42 -16.21
CA PRO A 181 2.35 -4.46 -15.31
C PRO A 181 3.81 -4.27 -14.88
N ALA A 182 4.57 -3.43 -15.59
CA ALA A 182 5.94 -3.07 -15.24
C ALA A 182 6.02 -2.07 -14.06
N VAL A 183 4.93 -1.39 -13.74
CA VAL A 183 4.86 -0.45 -12.61
C VAL A 183 4.85 -1.23 -11.30
N ALA A 184 5.88 -1.02 -10.48
CA ALA A 184 5.93 -1.60 -9.15
C ALA A 184 4.88 -0.92 -8.25
N HIS A 185 4.08 -1.71 -7.53
CA HIS A 185 2.96 -1.25 -6.71
C HIS A 185 3.33 -0.09 -5.76
N GLY A 186 4.36 -0.27 -4.94
CA GLY A 186 4.80 0.78 -4.02
C GLY A 186 5.32 2.06 -4.72
N ALA A 187 5.86 1.95 -5.94
CA ALA A 187 6.25 3.13 -6.71
C ALA A 187 5.01 3.93 -7.16
N GLY A 188 3.97 3.25 -7.65
CA GLY A 188 2.69 3.89 -7.97
C GLY A 188 2.06 4.58 -6.76
N LEU A 189 2.02 3.91 -5.62
CA LEU A 189 1.51 4.50 -4.37
C LEU A 189 2.32 5.71 -3.92
N GLY A 190 3.66 5.66 -4.03
CA GLY A 190 4.53 6.79 -3.70
C GLY A 190 4.28 8.04 -4.56
N VAL A 191 3.84 7.86 -5.81
CA VAL A 191 3.43 8.96 -6.70
C VAL A 191 2.03 9.48 -6.32
N LEU A 192 1.09 8.58 -6.03
CA LEU A 192 -0.32 8.93 -5.83
C LEU A 192 -0.58 9.62 -4.49
N PHE A 193 0.02 9.14 -3.39
CA PHE A 193 -0.33 9.63 -2.04
C PHE A 193 -0.16 11.14 -1.87
N PRO A 194 0.95 11.80 -2.27
CA PRO A 194 1.08 13.24 -2.12
C PRO A 194 -0.01 14.01 -2.89
N ALA A 195 -0.36 13.57 -4.10
CA ALA A 195 -1.39 14.21 -4.93
C ALA A 195 -2.80 14.02 -4.34
N TRP A 196 -3.08 12.81 -3.85
CA TRP A 196 -4.34 12.50 -3.18
C TRP A 196 -4.51 13.33 -1.90
N MET A 197 -3.47 13.43 -1.06
CA MET A 197 -3.50 14.24 0.16
C MET A 197 -3.89 15.69 -0.12
N GLU A 198 -3.26 16.31 -1.13
CA GLU A 198 -3.54 17.69 -1.56
C GLU A 198 -4.98 17.85 -2.06
N TYR A 199 -5.53 16.80 -2.68
CA TYR A 199 -6.91 16.81 -3.19
C TYR A 199 -7.96 16.70 -2.09
N VAL A 200 -7.77 15.82 -1.11
CA VAL A 200 -8.78 15.48 -0.10
C VAL A 200 -8.58 16.17 1.25
N VAL A 201 -7.59 17.06 1.38
CA VAL A 201 -7.20 17.70 2.67
C VAL A 201 -8.37 18.32 3.43
N LYS A 202 -9.36 18.88 2.71
CA LYS A 202 -10.53 19.55 3.30
C LYS A 202 -11.47 18.58 4.03
N SER A 203 -11.37 17.28 3.78
CA SER A 203 -12.25 16.27 4.39
C SER A 203 -11.85 15.92 5.83
N ASN A 204 -10.58 16.12 6.21
CA ASN A 204 -10.11 15.97 7.59
C ASN A 204 -8.90 16.87 7.89
N PRO A 205 -9.03 18.20 7.83
CA PRO A 205 -7.88 19.11 7.89
C PRO A 205 -7.04 18.96 9.16
N VAL A 206 -7.65 18.63 10.28
CA VAL A 206 -6.95 18.40 11.57
C VAL A 206 -5.96 17.24 11.47
N GLN A 207 -6.35 16.15 10.82
CA GLN A 207 -5.49 14.98 10.68
C GLN A 207 -4.36 15.21 9.66
N PHE A 208 -4.60 16.01 8.62
CA PHE A 208 -3.55 16.43 7.69
C PHE A 208 -2.55 17.40 8.32
N GLU A 209 -3.02 18.34 9.16
CA GLU A 209 -2.14 19.20 9.95
C GLU A 209 -1.26 18.37 10.91
N ARG A 210 -1.85 17.39 11.59
CA ARG A 210 -1.14 16.46 12.48
C ARG A 210 -0.07 15.67 11.72
N PHE A 211 -0.37 15.16 10.53
CA PHE A 211 0.59 14.49 9.65
C PHE A 211 1.77 15.39 9.29
N SER A 212 1.48 16.64 8.89
CA SER A 212 2.51 17.61 8.52
C SER A 212 3.47 17.88 9.67
N LYS A 213 2.94 18.08 10.88
CA LYS A 213 3.73 18.37 12.09
C LYS A 213 4.50 17.14 12.60
N ASN A 214 3.82 15.99 12.78
CA ASN A 214 4.39 14.86 13.50
C ASN A 214 5.29 13.96 12.63
N ILE A 215 5.06 13.92 11.31
CA ILE A 215 5.87 13.12 10.40
C ILE A 215 6.92 13.97 9.70
N TRP A 216 6.54 15.14 9.20
CA TRP A 216 7.41 15.95 8.36
C TRP A 216 7.96 17.20 9.03
N GLN A 217 7.49 17.56 10.23
CA GLN A 217 7.89 18.77 10.97
C GLN A 217 7.69 20.02 10.09
N CYS A 218 6.54 20.10 9.44
CA CYS A 218 6.08 21.22 8.60
C CYS A 218 4.78 21.77 9.19
N ASP A 219 4.54 23.07 9.01
CA ASP A 219 3.29 23.71 9.43
C ASP A 219 2.18 23.51 8.39
N GLU A 220 2.53 23.55 7.09
CA GLU A 220 1.59 23.41 5.99
C GLU A 220 1.69 22.03 5.32
N LEU A 221 0.56 21.55 4.76
CA LEU A 221 0.52 20.27 4.06
C LEU A 221 1.34 20.29 2.76
N GLU A 222 1.32 21.37 2.03
CA GLU A 222 2.09 21.53 0.79
C GLU A 222 3.59 21.34 1.02
N ASP A 223 4.12 21.87 2.13
CA ASP A 223 5.52 21.65 2.51
C ASP A 223 5.79 20.19 2.91
N ALA A 224 4.82 19.55 3.60
CA ALA A 224 4.91 18.16 4.00
C ALA A 224 4.89 17.22 2.79
N THR A 225 3.99 17.44 1.82
CA THR A 225 3.92 16.63 0.61
C THR A 225 5.14 16.83 -0.29
N GLU A 226 5.67 18.06 -0.38
CA GLU A 226 6.91 18.31 -1.12
C GLU A 226 8.12 17.64 -0.43
N LYS A 227 8.18 17.66 0.90
CA LYS A 227 9.21 16.95 1.67
C LYS A 227 9.10 15.44 1.50
N PHE A 228 7.88 14.90 1.41
CA PHE A 228 7.65 13.50 1.10
C PHE A 228 8.18 13.17 -0.32
N ARG A 229 7.82 13.95 -1.36
CA ARG A 229 8.35 13.78 -2.72
C ARG A 229 9.88 13.86 -2.75
N LYS A 230 10.49 14.83 -2.04
CA LYS A 230 11.96 14.94 -1.93
C LYS A 230 12.57 13.72 -1.26
N THR A 231 11.92 13.18 -0.24
CA THR A 231 12.38 11.95 0.44
C THR A 231 12.35 10.75 -0.51
N ILE A 232 11.26 10.58 -1.27
CA ILE A 232 11.17 9.53 -2.30
C ILE A 232 12.29 9.67 -3.34
N LYS A 233 12.54 10.88 -3.85
CA LYS A 233 13.65 11.17 -4.78
C LYS A 233 15.01 10.86 -4.14
N THR A 234 15.20 11.22 -2.86
CA THR A 234 16.40 10.90 -2.11
C THR A 234 16.62 9.39 -2.03
N TRP A 235 15.57 8.59 -1.92
CA TRP A 235 15.62 7.14 -1.98
C TRP A 235 15.74 6.58 -3.40
N GLN A 236 15.88 7.44 -4.42
CA GLN A 236 15.90 7.08 -5.84
C GLN A 236 14.57 6.51 -6.35
N GLY A 237 13.48 6.80 -5.64
CA GLY A 237 12.13 6.49 -6.08
C GLY A 237 11.58 7.53 -7.07
N VAL A 238 10.48 7.17 -7.72
CA VAL A 238 9.79 7.98 -8.72
C VAL A 238 8.69 8.81 -8.07
N THR A 239 8.41 9.99 -8.60
CA THR A 239 7.41 10.93 -8.05
C THR A 239 6.41 11.44 -9.07
N LYS A 240 6.44 10.93 -10.30
CA LYS A 240 5.52 11.31 -11.38
C LYS A 240 5.08 10.08 -12.18
N LEU A 241 3.84 10.03 -12.60
CA LEU A 241 3.29 8.92 -13.38
C LEU A 241 4.01 8.72 -14.72
N ARG A 242 4.38 9.80 -15.41
CA ARG A 242 5.13 9.71 -16.68
C ARG A 242 6.48 9.01 -16.51
N ASP A 243 7.13 9.18 -15.37
CA ASP A 243 8.43 8.54 -15.09
C ASP A 243 8.28 7.04 -14.78
N LEU A 244 7.06 6.57 -14.50
CA LEU A 244 6.68 5.15 -14.42
C LEU A 244 6.29 4.56 -15.78
N GLY A 245 6.30 5.37 -16.84
CA GLY A 245 5.90 4.96 -18.20
C GLY A 245 4.40 5.04 -18.47
N VAL A 246 3.62 5.59 -17.54
CA VAL A 246 2.18 5.84 -17.74
C VAL A 246 2.03 6.94 -18.79
N LYS A 247 1.13 6.75 -19.75
CA LYS A 247 0.86 7.74 -20.80
C LYS A 247 -0.25 8.69 -20.39
N GLU A 248 -0.12 9.96 -20.79
CA GLU A 248 -1.13 10.98 -20.50
C GLU A 248 -2.50 10.65 -21.09
N GLU A 249 -2.50 10.07 -22.29
CA GLU A 249 -3.70 9.65 -23.02
C GLU A 249 -4.51 8.55 -22.30
N ASP A 250 -3.87 7.77 -21.43
CA ASP A 250 -4.52 6.68 -20.68
C ASP A 250 -5.11 7.13 -19.32
N ILE A 251 -4.91 8.38 -18.90
CA ILE A 251 -5.39 8.87 -17.60
C ILE A 251 -6.92 8.75 -17.47
N GLU A 252 -7.67 9.08 -18.51
CA GLU A 252 -9.13 8.95 -18.51
C GLU A 252 -9.56 7.48 -18.41
N LEU A 253 -8.88 6.59 -19.14
CA LEU A 253 -9.12 5.15 -19.06
C LEU A 253 -8.82 4.61 -17.65
N LEU A 254 -7.69 5.01 -17.05
CA LEU A 254 -7.34 4.62 -15.69
C LEU A 254 -8.39 5.09 -14.67
N ALA A 255 -8.87 6.32 -14.78
CA ALA A 255 -9.93 6.82 -13.91
C ALA A 255 -11.24 6.04 -14.07
N LYS A 256 -11.61 5.68 -15.31
CA LYS A 256 -12.77 4.82 -15.60
C LYS A 256 -12.59 3.40 -15.04
N MET A 257 -11.41 2.80 -15.18
CA MET A 257 -11.12 1.47 -14.62
C MET A 257 -11.21 1.49 -13.10
N THR A 258 -10.67 2.53 -12.46
CA THR A 258 -10.68 2.71 -11.00
C THR A 258 -12.11 2.79 -10.45
N THR A 259 -13.00 3.47 -11.15
CA THR A 259 -14.40 3.68 -10.72
C THR A 259 -15.40 2.71 -11.38
N ALA A 260 -14.92 1.65 -12.02
CA ALA A 260 -15.78 0.68 -12.73
C ALA A 260 -16.82 -0.02 -11.83
N ARG A 261 -16.58 -0.08 -10.52
CA ARG A 261 -17.48 -0.65 -9.50
C ARG A 261 -18.26 0.39 -8.71
N GLY A 262 -18.18 1.66 -9.08
CA GLY A 262 -18.73 2.81 -8.36
C GLY A 262 -17.64 3.78 -7.88
N ASN A 263 -18.06 4.82 -7.16
CA ASN A 263 -17.13 5.76 -6.54
C ASN A 263 -16.23 5.06 -5.50
N ILE A 264 -15.03 5.59 -5.31
CA ILE A 264 -14.03 5.06 -4.38
C ILE A 264 -13.79 6.03 -3.23
N GLY A 265 -13.05 5.58 -2.22
CA GLY A 265 -12.69 6.40 -1.06
C GLY A 265 -13.79 6.42 0.02
N ARG A 266 -13.36 6.59 1.27
CA ARG A 266 -14.23 6.64 2.44
C ARG A 266 -14.04 7.92 3.24
N LEU A 267 -12.86 8.53 3.17
CA LEU A 267 -12.59 9.86 3.71
C LEU A 267 -13.34 10.92 2.89
N GLN A 268 -13.23 10.79 1.59
CA GLN A 268 -13.98 11.54 0.58
C GLN A 268 -14.38 10.58 -0.54
N GLU A 269 -15.66 10.56 -0.85
CA GLU A 269 -16.14 9.81 -2.01
C GLU A 269 -15.65 10.49 -3.29
N LEU A 270 -14.91 9.73 -4.11
CA LEU A 270 -14.28 10.19 -5.35
C LEU A 270 -14.95 9.53 -6.55
N ASN A 271 -15.48 10.34 -7.45
CA ASN A 271 -16.01 9.90 -8.74
C ASN A 271 -14.90 9.85 -9.81
N GLN A 272 -15.24 9.41 -11.02
CA GLN A 272 -14.27 9.29 -12.12
C GLN A 272 -13.51 10.61 -12.40
N LYS A 273 -14.19 11.76 -12.32
CA LYS A 273 -13.56 13.07 -12.59
C LYS A 273 -12.58 13.47 -11.49
N ASP A 274 -12.89 13.15 -10.24
CA ASP A 274 -11.99 13.38 -9.11
C ASP A 274 -10.71 12.54 -9.28
N VAL A 275 -10.85 11.26 -9.61
CA VAL A 275 -9.72 10.36 -9.88
C VAL A 275 -8.87 10.87 -11.05
N GLU A 276 -9.50 11.30 -12.16
CA GLU A 276 -8.79 11.90 -13.30
C GLU A 276 -7.98 13.13 -12.87
N ASN A 277 -8.56 14.02 -12.06
CA ASN A 277 -7.89 15.22 -11.57
C ASN A 277 -6.67 14.87 -10.70
N ILE A 278 -6.79 13.88 -9.79
CA ILE A 278 -5.67 13.40 -8.97
C ILE A 278 -4.55 12.84 -9.86
N LEU A 279 -4.88 11.96 -10.81
CA LEU A 279 -3.90 11.36 -11.71
C LEU A 279 -3.17 12.42 -12.56
N ARG A 280 -3.88 13.42 -13.08
CA ARG A 280 -3.28 14.53 -13.85
C ARG A 280 -2.37 15.39 -12.98
N SER A 281 -2.69 15.62 -11.72
CA SER A 281 -1.86 16.46 -10.83
C SER A 281 -0.50 15.84 -10.51
N CYS A 282 -0.37 14.51 -10.62
CA CYS A 282 0.90 13.80 -10.40
C CYS A 282 1.55 13.26 -11.70
N TYR A 283 1.07 13.66 -12.87
CA TYR A 283 1.66 13.35 -14.18
C TYR A 283 2.83 14.31 -14.56
#